data_96dd879548192e3b1fd9289352a5cd9f
#
_entry.id   96dd879548192e3b1fd9289352a5cd9f
#
_cell.length_a   1.000
_cell.length_b   1.000
_cell.length_c   1.000
_cell.angle_alpha   90.00
_cell.angle_beta   90.00
_cell.angle_gamma   90.00
#
_symmetry.space_group_name_H-M   'P 1'
#
loop_
_entity.id
_entity.type
_entity.pdbx_description
1 polymer ?
#
loop_
_entity_poly.entity_id
_entity_poly.type
_entity_poly.pdbx_seq_one_letter_code
_entity_poly.pdbx_strand_id
1 'polypeptide(L)'
;LSDDNAQGELYITDVVGILVNGGDKVSAYMTKDFEESLGVNSRLQLAEAESILKHRKNIELMTAGVTIIDPANTYVAPEVTVGADTILHPGTILEGNTVIGERCEIGPHTRLTNVKVGNDTIIHFTYGHDCEVKDGVDVGPYVHLRPNTVLGNKVHVGNFVEVKNSNVGEGTKFPHLSYIGDSDVGSGVNIGCGTITVNYDGKVKHRTTIGDGAFVGCNSNLVAPVTV
;
A
#
# COMPACT_ATOMS: atom_id res chain seq x y z
N LEU A 1 -41.59 17.25 -11.14
CA LEU A 1 -40.54 17.56 -12.13
C LEU A 1 -41.12 17.27 -13.54
N SER A 2 -40.78 18.07 -14.51
CA SER A 2 -41.16 17.89 -15.92
C SER A 2 -39.89 17.64 -16.74
N ASP A 3 -40.06 16.85 -17.80
CA ASP A 3 -39.04 16.61 -18.82
C ASP A 3 -39.25 17.47 -20.09
N ASP A 4 -40.21 18.41 -20.02
CA ASP A 4 -40.50 19.35 -21.09
C ASP A 4 -39.43 20.46 -21.17
N ASN A 5 -38.25 20.06 -21.63
CA ASN A 5 -37.09 20.92 -21.85
C ASN A 5 -36.26 20.43 -23.04
N ALA A 6 -35.26 21.20 -23.46
CA ALA A 6 -34.49 20.90 -24.69
C ALA A 6 -33.72 19.58 -24.63
N GLN A 7 -33.43 19.04 -23.44
CA GLN A 7 -32.69 17.79 -23.23
C GLN A 7 -33.63 16.60 -22.94
N GLY A 8 -34.93 16.83 -22.65
CA GLY A 8 -35.88 15.77 -22.25
C GLY A 8 -35.51 15.11 -20.91
N GLU A 9 -34.87 15.86 -20.00
CA GLU A 9 -34.36 15.34 -18.72
C GLU A 9 -35.09 15.97 -17.54
N LEU A 10 -35.15 15.28 -16.40
CA LEU A 10 -35.68 15.79 -15.15
C LEU A 10 -34.59 16.55 -14.39
N TYR A 11 -34.73 17.87 -14.25
CA TYR A 11 -33.78 18.69 -13.49
C TYR A 11 -34.18 18.79 -12.02
N ILE A 12 -33.28 18.33 -11.14
CA ILE A 12 -33.49 18.47 -9.67
C ILE A 12 -33.61 19.93 -9.25
N THR A 13 -32.99 20.86 -9.97
CA THR A 13 -33.04 22.30 -9.73
C THR A 13 -34.45 22.89 -9.85
N ASP A 14 -35.36 22.25 -10.62
CA ASP A 14 -36.75 22.69 -10.76
C ASP A 14 -37.54 22.57 -9.46
N VAL A 15 -37.07 21.70 -8.54
CA VAL A 15 -37.66 21.55 -7.19
C VAL A 15 -37.70 22.86 -6.46
N VAL A 16 -36.70 23.73 -6.61
CA VAL A 16 -36.64 25.05 -6.00
C VAL A 16 -37.83 25.89 -6.46
N GLY A 17 -38.08 25.97 -7.76
CA GLY A 17 -39.23 26.68 -8.33
C GLY A 17 -40.58 26.13 -7.87
N ILE A 18 -40.72 24.79 -7.84
CA ILE A 18 -41.93 24.10 -7.40
C ILE A 18 -42.27 24.45 -5.94
N LEU A 19 -41.27 24.37 -5.05
CA LEU A 19 -41.44 24.67 -3.62
C LEU A 19 -41.82 26.15 -3.41
N VAL A 20 -41.11 27.07 -4.06
CA VAL A 20 -41.43 28.52 -3.99
C VAL A 20 -42.82 28.81 -4.47
N ASN A 21 -43.25 28.24 -5.60
CA ASN A 21 -44.59 28.41 -6.14
C ASN A 21 -45.67 27.74 -5.27
N GLY A 22 -45.30 26.70 -4.52
CA GLY A 22 -46.16 26.06 -3.52
C GLY A 22 -46.32 26.87 -2.21
N GLY A 23 -45.56 27.95 -2.04
CA GLY A 23 -45.57 28.78 -0.84
C GLY A 23 -44.61 28.30 0.27
N ASP A 24 -43.77 27.36 -0.01
CA ASP A 24 -42.75 26.86 0.91
C ASP A 24 -41.58 27.84 1.03
N LYS A 25 -40.92 27.82 2.19
CA LYS A 25 -39.70 28.61 2.43
C LYS A 25 -38.50 27.90 1.90
N VAL A 26 -37.84 28.49 0.92
CA VAL A 26 -36.56 27.99 0.37
C VAL A 26 -35.44 28.96 0.78
N SER A 27 -34.32 28.44 1.25
CA SER A 27 -33.11 29.21 1.53
C SER A 27 -31.90 28.57 0.85
N ALA A 28 -30.92 29.41 0.50
CA ALA A 28 -29.65 28.98 -0.03
C ALA A 28 -28.59 28.91 1.06
N TYR A 29 -27.81 27.86 1.08
CA TYR A 29 -26.58 27.78 1.86
C TYR A 29 -25.38 27.75 0.90
N MET A 30 -24.45 28.67 1.10
CA MET A 30 -23.22 28.72 0.30
C MET A 30 -22.15 27.93 1.02
N THR A 31 -21.64 26.85 0.37
CA THR A 31 -20.49 26.13 0.89
C THR A 31 -19.28 27.04 1.00
N LYS A 32 -18.46 26.82 2.04
CA LYS A 32 -17.20 27.57 2.20
C LYS A 32 -16.11 27.05 1.27
N ASP A 33 -16.21 25.81 0.88
CA ASP A 33 -15.28 25.14 0.00
C ASP A 33 -16.00 24.78 -1.31
N PHE A 34 -15.69 25.53 -2.36
CA PHE A 34 -16.27 25.33 -3.69
C PHE A 34 -15.91 23.93 -4.27
N GLU A 35 -14.74 23.40 -3.93
CA GLU A 35 -14.27 22.11 -4.45
C GLU A 35 -15.18 20.94 -4.01
N GLU A 36 -15.92 21.08 -2.89
CA GLU A 36 -16.88 20.06 -2.44
C GLU A 36 -18.10 19.91 -3.38
N SER A 37 -18.35 20.88 -4.24
CA SER A 37 -19.48 20.88 -5.17
C SER A 37 -19.13 20.47 -6.60
N LEU A 38 -17.87 20.11 -6.87
CA LEU A 38 -17.41 19.77 -8.21
C LEU A 38 -18.04 18.46 -8.69
N GLY A 39 -18.71 18.52 -9.85
CA GLY A 39 -19.22 17.36 -10.58
C GLY A 39 -18.16 16.77 -11.50
N VAL A 40 -18.17 15.45 -11.67
CA VAL A 40 -17.25 14.74 -12.55
C VAL A 40 -18.02 14.15 -13.74
N ASN A 41 -17.87 14.74 -14.92
CA ASN A 41 -18.51 14.30 -16.17
C ASN A 41 -17.49 13.94 -17.27
N SER A 42 -16.19 14.10 -17.00
CA SER A 42 -15.13 13.78 -17.95
C SER A 42 -13.89 13.22 -17.21
N ARG A 43 -13.00 12.58 -17.96
CA ARG A 43 -11.72 12.10 -17.43
C ARG A 43 -10.79 13.25 -16.98
N LEU A 44 -10.91 14.41 -17.59
CA LEU A 44 -10.20 15.61 -17.17
C LEU A 44 -10.68 16.04 -15.77
N GLN A 45 -11.99 16.17 -15.60
CA GLN A 45 -12.58 16.50 -14.29
C GLN A 45 -12.29 15.45 -13.22
N LEU A 46 -12.23 14.17 -13.60
CA LEU A 46 -11.82 13.10 -12.69
C LEU A 46 -10.37 13.31 -12.21
N ALA A 47 -9.45 13.63 -13.11
CA ALA A 47 -8.05 13.90 -12.75
C ALA A 47 -7.90 15.14 -11.87
N GLU A 48 -8.71 16.18 -12.10
CA GLU A 48 -8.78 17.38 -11.26
C GLU A 48 -9.27 17.02 -9.84
N ALA A 49 -10.37 16.27 -9.72
CA ALA A 49 -10.91 15.82 -8.45
C ALA A 49 -9.91 14.95 -7.67
N GLU A 50 -9.24 14.01 -8.35
CA GLU A 50 -8.18 13.19 -7.76
C GLU A 50 -7.02 14.06 -7.23
N SER A 51 -6.60 15.08 -7.98
CA SER A 51 -5.56 16.00 -7.54
C SER A 51 -5.93 16.75 -6.27
N ILE A 52 -7.19 17.18 -6.16
CA ILE A 52 -7.72 17.86 -4.97
C ILE A 52 -7.70 16.92 -3.77
N LEU A 53 -8.23 15.70 -3.92
CA LEU A 53 -8.27 14.71 -2.84
C LEU A 53 -6.86 14.32 -2.37
N LYS A 54 -5.95 14.09 -3.31
CA LYS A 54 -4.53 13.84 -3.02
C LYS A 54 -3.91 14.98 -2.22
N HIS A 55 -4.16 16.22 -2.65
CA HIS A 55 -3.63 17.41 -1.97
C HIS A 55 -4.14 17.51 -0.53
N ARG A 56 -5.45 17.32 -0.31
CA ARG A 56 -6.06 17.32 1.03
C ARG A 56 -5.45 16.23 1.92
N LYS A 57 -5.31 15.01 1.41
CA LYS A 57 -4.70 13.91 2.16
C LYS A 57 -3.25 14.18 2.53
N ASN A 58 -2.46 14.71 1.60
CA ASN A 58 -1.06 15.06 1.87
C ASN A 58 -0.94 16.19 2.91
N ILE A 59 -1.83 17.19 2.90
CA ILE A 59 -1.87 18.24 3.95
C ILE A 59 -2.23 17.63 5.31
N GLU A 60 -3.24 16.76 5.37
CA GLU A 60 -3.62 16.04 6.60
C GLU A 60 -2.41 15.34 7.22
N LEU A 61 -1.70 14.53 6.42
CA LEU A 61 -0.52 13.78 6.86
C LEU A 61 0.63 14.70 7.31
N MET A 62 0.96 15.72 6.53
CA MET A 62 2.01 16.67 6.90
C MET A 62 1.66 17.43 8.19
N THR A 63 0.40 17.76 8.40
CA THR A 63 -0.08 18.40 9.63
C THR A 63 0.02 17.45 10.83
N ALA A 64 -0.13 16.14 10.59
CA ALA A 64 0.01 15.09 11.59
C ALA A 64 1.49 14.67 11.87
N GLY A 65 2.47 15.35 11.25
CA GLY A 65 3.91 15.11 11.50
C GLY A 65 4.60 14.18 10.52
N VAL A 66 3.97 13.85 9.38
CA VAL A 66 4.61 13.09 8.30
C VAL A 66 5.40 14.02 7.40
N THR A 67 6.60 13.64 7.01
CA THR A 67 7.41 14.35 6.02
C THR A 67 7.13 13.79 4.63
N ILE A 68 6.62 14.62 3.70
CA ILE A 68 6.43 14.25 2.30
C ILE A 68 7.40 15.07 1.44
N ILE A 69 8.42 14.41 0.87
CA ILE A 69 9.51 15.09 0.13
C ILE A 69 9.00 15.76 -1.14
N ASP A 70 8.10 15.09 -1.86
CA ASP A 70 7.47 15.62 -3.09
C ASP A 70 5.96 15.32 -3.08
N PRO A 71 5.14 16.23 -2.51
CA PRO A 71 3.68 16.03 -2.45
C PRO A 71 3.02 15.91 -3.83
N ALA A 72 3.64 16.47 -4.88
CA ALA A 72 3.09 16.38 -6.24
C ALA A 72 3.16 14.94 -6.79
N ASN A 73 4.22 14.21 -6.45
CA ASN A 73 4.47 12.84 -6.91
C ASN A 73 4.33 11.79 -5.80
N THR A 74 3.55 12.07 -4.76
CA THR A 74 3.21 11.12 -3.68
C THR A 74 1.71 10.94 -3.65
N TYR A 75 1.25 9.68 -3.74
CA TYR A 75 -0.16 9.31 -3.83
C TYR A 75 -0.56 8.49 -2.62
N VAL A 76 -1.43 9.04 -1.77
CA VAL A 76 -1.93 8.38 -0.57
C VAL A 76 -3.44 8.38 -0.59
N ALA A 77 -4.05 7.18 -0.61
CA ALA A 77 -5.50 7.02 -0.59
C ALA A 77 -6.10 7.50 0.74
N PRO A 78 -7.36 7.94 0.74
CA PRO A 78 -8.01 8.50 1.93
C PRO A 78 -7.99 7.60 3.17
N GLU A 79 -8.11 6.28 2.97
CA GLU A 79 -8.18 5.27 4.03
C GLU A 79 -6.83 4.96 4.68
N VAL A 80 -5.74 5.35 4.03
CA VAL A 80 -4.37 5.08 4.51
C VAL A 80 -4.05 5.90 5.74
N THR A 81 -3.40 5.29 6.71
CA THR A 81 -2.84 5.98 7.88
C THR A 81 -1.33 5.88 7.89
N VAL A 82 -0.66 6.96 8.29
CA VAL A 82 0.81 7.04 8.39
C VAL A 82 1.17 7.68 9.73
N GLY A 83 2.03 7.03 10.48
CA GLY A 83 2.51 7.50 11.78
C GLY A 83 3.46 8.70 11.66
N ALA A 84 3.57 9.46 12.75
CA ALA A 84 4.41 10.64 12.84
C ALA A 84 5.90 10.31 12.60
N ASP A 85 6.67 11.32 12.19
CA ASP A 85 8.10 11.24 11.88
C ASP A 85 8.46 10.26 10.74
N THR A 86 7.44 9.75 10.03
CA THR A 86 7.64 8.94 8.82
C THR A 86 7.92 9.83 7.61
N ILE A 87 8.83 9.39 6.75
CA ILE A 87 9.24 10.09 5.53
C ILE A 87 8.69 9.34 4.32
N LEU A 88 7.93 10.04 3.47
CA LEU A 88 7.46 9.54 2.18
C LEU A 88 8.28 10.17 1.04
N HIS A 89 8.97 9.34 0.27
CA HIS A 89 9.77 9.74 -0.88
C HIS A 89 8.95 9.84 -2.17
N PRO A 90 9.48 10.54 -3.21
CA PRO A 90 8.80 10.67 -4.50
C PRO A 90 8.43 9.32 -5.14
N GLY A 91 7.27 9.27 -5.80
CA GLY A 91 6.79 8.06 -6.46
C GLY A 91 6.22 7.00 -5.50
N THR A 92 6.02 7.35 -4.23
CA THR A 92 5.32 6.48 -3.27
C THR A 92 3.83 6.49 -3.55
N ILE A 93 3.24 5.28 -3.60
CA ILE A 93 1.81 5.04 -3.80
C ILE A 93 1.30 4.15 -2.67
N LEU A 94 0.42 4.66 -1.83
CA LEU A 94 -0.18 3.92 -0.71
C LEU A 94 -1.69 3.82 -0.93
N GLU A 95 -2.22 2.58 -0.94
CA GLU A 95 -3.61 2.31 -1.33
C GLU A 95 -4.30 1.33 -0.37
N GLY A 96 -5.62 1.31 -0.47
CA GLY A 96 -6.48 0.42 0.32
C GLY A 96 -6.33 0.68 1.82
N ASN A 97 -6.47 -0.36 2.63
CA ASN A 97 -6.36 -0.27 4.08
C ASN A 97 -4.89 -0.34 4.57
N THR A 98 -3.98 0.36 3.88
CA THR A 98 -2.56 0.40 4.25
C THR A 98 -2.35 1.24 5.51
N VAL A 99 -1.57 0.70 6.44
CA VAL A 99 -1.18 1.34 7.70
C VAL A 99 0.34 1.35 7.78
N ILE A 100 0.93 2.52 7.91
CA ILE A 100 2.36 2.72 8.11
C ILE A 100 2.60 3.22 9.55
N GLY A 101 3.53 2.62 10.26
CA GLY A 101 3.92 3.03 11.60
C GLY A 101 4.66 4.37 11.65
N GLU A 102 5.27 4.65 12.79
CA GLU A 102 6.06 5.85 13.05
C GLU A 102 7.52 5.67 12.65
N ARG A 103 8.20 6.78 12.33
CA ARG A 103 9.66 6.83 12.03
C ARG A 103 10.08 5.87 10.92
N CYS A 104 9.19 5.65 9.96
CA CYS A 104 9.46 4.84 8.78
C CYS A 104 10.06 5.69 7.65
N GLU A 105 10.68 5.01 6.69
CA GLU A 105 11.14 5.61 5.44
C GLU A 105 10.58 4.81 4.26
N ILE A 106 9.62 5.40 3.53
CA ILE A 106 8.88 4.72 2.46
C ILE A 106 9.13 5.37 1.11
N GLY A 107 9.54 4.57 0.14
CA GLY A 107 9.91 5.04 -1.19
C GLY A 107 11.43 5.23 -1.34
N PRO A 108 11.93 5.74 -2.49
CA PRO A 108 11.11 6.14 -3.65
C PRO A 108 10.51 4.95 -4.41
N HIS A 109 9.53 5.23 -5.29
CA HIS A 109 8.92 4.27 -6.21
C HIS A 109 8.45 2.97 -5.53
N THR A 110 7.79 3.13 -4.38
CA THR A 110 7.22 2.03 -3.61
C THR A 110 5.71 2.07 -3.71
N ARG A 111 5.08 0.93 -4.05
CA ARG A 111 3.63 0.81 -4.04
C ARG A 111 3.18 -0.25 -3.05
N LEU A 112 2.35 0.15 -2.10
CA LEU A 112 1.80 -0.72 -1.07
C LEU A 112 0.27 -0.66 -1.08
N THR A 113 -0.38 -1.83 -1.16
CA THR A 113 -1.84 -1.97 -1.16
C THR A 113 -2.27 -2.95 -0.07
N ASN A 114 -3.08 -2.54 0.89
CA ASN A 114 -3.52 -3.36 2.03
C ASN A 114 -2.33 -3.93 2.83
N VAL A 115 -1.31 -3.14 3.08
CA VAL A 115 -0.09 -3.54 3.81
C VAL A 115 -0.08 -2.92 5.20
N LYS A 116 0.26 -3.71 6.21
CA LYS A 116 0.55 -3.21 7.56
C LYS A 116 2.06 -3.14 7.75
N VAL A 117 2.57 -1.97 8.04
CA VAL A 117 3.99 -1.71 8.31
C VAL A 117 4.16 -1.22 9.73
N GLY A 118 5.02 -1.86 10.49
CA GLY A 118 5.40 -1.48 11.85
C GLY A 118 6.27 -0.21 11.88
N ASN A 119 6.78 0.10 13.07
CA ASN A 119 7.61 1.29 13.30
C ASN A 119 9.06 1.08 12.83
N ASP A 120 9.78 2.18 12.64
CA ASP A 120 11.24 2.18 12.38
C ASP A 120 11.64 1.32 11.16
N THR A 121 10.76 1.21 10.16
CA THR A 121 10.87 0.32 9.00
C THR A 121 11.20 1.10 7.74
N ILE A 122 12.09 0.54 6.92
CA ILE A 122 12.56 1.14 5.67
C ILE A 122 12.08 0.29 4.50
N ILE A 123 11.40 0.89 3.50
CA ILE A 123 10.92 0.17 2.31
C ILE A 123 11.20 1.00 1.05
N HIS A 124 12.12 0.53 0.22
CA HIS A 124 12.54 1.23 -0.99
C HIS A 124 12.25 0.42 -2.26
N PHE A 125 11.80 1.07 -3.36
CA PHE A 125 11.60 0.45 -4.70
C PHE A 125 10.88 -0.91 -4.63
N THR A 126 9.80 -0.98 -3.87
CA THR A 126 9.12 -2.23 -3.53
C THR A 126 7.68 -2.23 -4.01
N TYR A 127 7.21 -3.35 -4.52
CA TYR A 127 5.80 -3.62 -4.72
C TYR A 127 5.32 -4.61 -3.65
N GLY A 128 4.34 -4.20 -2.84
CA GLY A 128 3.79 -5.04 -1.78
C GLY A 128 2.27 -4.97 -1.73
N HIS A 129 1.63 -6.13 -1.51
CA HIS A 129 0.18 -6.15 -1.31
C HIS A 129 -0.28 -7.28 -0.40
N ASP A 130 -1.31 -7.01 0.41
CA ASP A 130 -1.97 -7.96 1.31
C ASP A 130 -0.97 -8.71 2.21
N CYS A 131 -0.04 -7.96 2.81
CA CYS A 131 1.04 -8.51 3.63
C CYS A 131 1.28 -7.68 4.89
N GLU A 132 2.08 -8.21 5.79
CA GLU A 132 2.45 -7.57 7.05
C GLU A 132 3.96 -7.51 7.22
N VAL A 133 4.46 -6.32 7.55
CA VAL A 133 5.86 -6.03 7.83
C VAL A 133 5.94 -5.48 9.24
N LYS A 134 6.69 -6.11 10.13
CA LYS A 134 6.81 -5.71 11.53
C LYS A 134 7.80 -4.56 11.72
N ASP A 135 8.27 -4.34 12.96
CA ASP A 135 9.13 -3.23 13.32
C ASP A 135 10.59 -3.42 12.90
N GLY A 136 11.24 -2.33 12.51
CA GLY A 136 12.67 -2.30 12.22
C GLY A 136 13.10 -3.13 11.01
N VAL A 137 12.18 -3.40 10.10
CA VAL A 137 12.44 -4.18 8.88
C VAL A 137 13.07 -3.28 7.81
N ASP A 138 13.96 -3.85 7.01
CA ASP A 138 14.59 -3.19 5.86
C ASP A 138 14.29 -3.98 4.59
N VAL A 139 13.61 -3.34 3.62
CA VAL A 139 13.13 -3.96 2.38
C VAL A 139 13.58 -3.17 1.16
N GLY A 140 14.23 -3.83 0.25
CA GLY A 140 14.56 -3.25 -1.06
C GLY A 140 16.05 -3.19 -1.39
N PRO A 141 16.34 -2.61 -2.54
CA PRO A 141 15.41 -2.25 -3.62
C PRO A 141 14.96 -3.44 -4.47
N TYR A 142 13.89 -3.23 -5.27
CA TYR A 142 13.35 -4.21 -6.24
C TYR A 142 12.87 -5.50 -5.60
N VAL A 143 12.02 -5.35 -4.57
CA VAL A 143 11.40 -6.45 -3.84
C VAL A 143 9.92 -6.58 -4.23
N HIS A 144 9.42 -7.82 -4.26
CA HIS A 144 8.01 -8.10 -4.38
C HIS A 144 7.49 -8.86 -3.15
N LEU A 145 6.70 -8.18 -2.32
CA LEU A 145 5.99 -8.81 -1.19
C LEU A 145 4.58 -9.16 -1.64
N ARG A 146 4.30 -10.46 -1.70
CA ARG A 146 3.01 -10.99 -2.16
C ARG A 146 2.08 -11.36 -1.00
N PRO A 147 0.81 -11.66 -1.30
CA PRO A 147 -0.19 -11.94 -0.28
C PRO A 147 0.21 -12.99 0.75
N ASN A 148 -0.28 -12.81 1.97
CA ASN A 148 -0.04 -13.68 3.12
C ASN A 148 1.44 -13.79 3.50
N THR A 149 2.24 -12.76 3.20
CA THR A 149 3.62 -12.64 3.68
C THR A 149 3.61 -11.91 5.02
N VAL A 150 4.31 -12.46 6.00
CA VAL A 150 4.57 -11.81 7.29
C VAL A 150 6.07 -11.75 7.51
N LEU A 151 6.62 -10.54 7.57
CA LEU A 151 8.02 -10.29 7.93
C LEU A 151 8.09 -9.92 9.41
N GLY A 152 8.80 -10.72 10.20
CA GLY A 152 9.06 -10.47 11.63
C GLY A 152 9.94 -9.25 11.86
N ASN A 153 10.12 -8.87 13.13
CA ASN A 153 10.94 -7.71 13.48
C ASN A 153 12.38 -7.84 12.95
N LYS A 154 12.96 -6.73 12.50
CA LYS A 154 14.36 -6.63 12.08
C LYS A 154 14.75 -7.59 10.94
N VAL A 155 13.79 -8.07 10.16
CA VAL A 155 14.05 -8.83 8.95
C VAL A 155 14.70 -7.92 7.91
N HIS A 156 15.69 -8.45 7.18
CA HIS A 156 16.30 -7.76 6.05
C HIS A 156 15.99 -8.49 4.75
N VAL A 157 15.29 -7.81 3.83
CA VAL A 157 14.97 -8.31 2.48
C VAL A 157 15.67 -7.42 1.47
N GLY A 158 16.80 -7.89 0.94
CA GLY A 158 17.61 -7.14 -0.01
C GLY A 158 17.07 -7.19 -1.45
N ASN A 159 17.92 -6.84 -2.39
CA ASN A 159 17.52 -6.61 -3.77
C ASN A 159 17.14 -7.89 -4.54
N PHE A 160 16.14 -7.75 -5.42
CA PHE A 160 15.63 -8.81 -6.32
C PHE A 160 15.10 -10.03 -5.57
N VAL A 161 14.40 -9.81 -4.47
CA VAL A 161 13.78 -10.86 -3.67
C VAL A 161 12.26 -10.83 -3.84
N GLU A 162 11.68 -12.01 -3.99
CA GLU A 162 10.23 -12.20 -3.96
C GLU A 162 9.86 -13.08 -2.75
N VAL A 163 8.91 -12.62 -1.94
CA VAL A 163 8.36 -13.36 -0.79
C VAL A 163 6.86 -13.53 -0.97
N LYS A 164 6.36 -14.77 -0.82
CA LYS A 164 4.94 -15.08 -1.02
C LYS A 164 4.44 -16.10 0.00
N ASN A 165 3.29 -15.83 0.63
CA ASN A 165 2.59 -16.79 1.51
C ASN A 165 3.54 -17.45 2.52
N SER A 166 4.38 -16.64 3.16
CA SER A 166 5.48 -17.09 4.01
C SER A 166 5.54 -16.29 5.30
N ASN A 167 5.86 -16.99 6.39
CA ASN A 167 6.14 -16.39 7.69
C ASN A 167 7.65 -16.37 7.89
N VAL A 168 8.19 -15.20 8.22
CA VAL A 168 9.63 -14.99 8.40
C VAL A 168 9.91 -14.51 9.81
N GLY A 169 10.69 -15.26 10.55
CA GLY A 169 11.07 -14.97 11.93
C GLY A 169 12.00 -13.77 12.07
N GLU A 170 12.09 -13.24 13.29
CA GLU A 170 12.86 -12.04 13.63
C GLU A 170 14.32 -12.14 13.21
N GLY A 171 14.87 -11.05 12.67
CA GLY A 171 16.29 -10.92 12.35
C GLY A 171 16.80 -11.77 11.18
N THR A 172 15.90 -12.44 10.47
CA THR A 172 16.22 -13.24 9.28
C THR A 172 16.60 -12.36 8.09
N LYS A 173 17.53 -12.83 7.26
CA LYS A 173 18.10 -12.07 6.14
C LYS A 173 18.00 -12.81 4.83
N PHE A 174 17.47 -12.13 3.80
CA PHE A 174 17.47 -12.53 2.37
C PHE A 174 18.19 -11.46 1.55
N PRO A 175 19.53 -11.40 1.57
CA PRO A 175 20.23 -10.22 1.03
C PRO A 175 20.09 -10.03 -0.48
N HIS A 176 19.93 -11.11 -1.26
CA HIS A 176 20.03 -11.04 -2.71
C HIS A 176 19.23 -12.13 -3.41
N LEU A 177 18.59 -11.76 -4.54
CA LEU A 177 18.11 -12.62 -5.62
C LEU A 177 17.57 -13.99 -5.13
N SER A 178 16.43 -13.98 -4.46
CA SER A 178 15.85 -15.20 -3.88
C SER A 178 14.34 -15.24 -4.07
N TYR A 179 13.78 -16.45 -4.21
CA TYR A 179 12.35 -16.68 -4.14
C TYR A 179 12.00 -17.48 -2.90
N ILE A 180 11.19 -16.91 -2.01
CA ILE A 180 10.72 -17.52 -0.78
C ILE A 180 9.20 -17.63 -0.84
N GLY A 181 8.71 -18.77 -1.25
CA GLY A 181 7.28 -19.04 -1.43
C GLY A 181 6.80 -20.20 -0.58
N ASP A 182 5.61 -20.04 0.01
CA ASP A 182 4.93 -21.08 0.81
C ASP A 182 5.86 -21.66 1.89
N SER A 183 6.50 -20.78 2.70
CA SER A 183 7.56 -21.18 3.63
C SER A 183 7.31 -20.65 5.04
N ASP A 184 7.76 -21.43 6.04
CA ASP A 184 7.90 -21.00 7.42
C ASP A 184 9.40 -20.94 7.75
N VAL A 185 9.91 -19.72 7.88
CA VAL A 185 11.32 -19.44 8.12
C VAL A 185 11.50 -18.94 9.54
N GLY A 186 12.36 -19.59 10.29
CA GLY A 186 12.68 -19.26 11.68
C GLY A 186 13.39 -17.92 11.84
N SER A 187 13.79 -17.62 13.07
CA SER A 187 14.49 -16.40 13.45
C SER A 187 15.99 -16.51 13.22
N GLY A 188 16.65 -15.40 12.86
CA GLY A 188 18.09 -15.32 12.70
C GLY A 188 18.65 -16.18 11.55
N VAL A 189 17.82 -16.56 10.61
CA VAL A 189 18.21 -17.34 9.42
C VAL A 189 18.95 -16.45 8.44
N ASN A 190 19.95 -17.00 7.75
CA ASN A 190 20.61 -16.35 6.63
C ASN A 190 20.41 -17.15 5.34
N ILE A 191 19.78 -16.53 4.35
CA ILE A 191 19.53 -17.15 3.04
C ILE A 191 20.50 -16.58 2.01
N GLY A 192 21.32 -17.46 1.43
CA GLY A 192 22.29 -17.12 0.40
C GLY A 192 21.64 -16.76 -0.94
N CYS A 193 22.38 -15.97 -1.72
CA CYS A 193 21.96 -15.52 -3.06
C CYS A 193 21.56 -16.68 -3.97
N GLY A 194 20.48 -16.51 -4.74
CA GLY A 194 20.00 -17.52 -5.68
C GLY A 194 19.22 -18.67 -5.02
N THR A 195 18.85 -18.55 -3.76
CA THR A 195 18.05 -19.58 -3.09
C THR A 195 16.60 -19.53 -3.56
N ILE A 196 16.04 -20.69 -3.87
CA ILE A 196 14.68 -20.88 -4.33
C ILE A 196 13.99 -21.95 -3.49
N THR A 197 12.85 -21.62 -2.88
CA THR A 197 11.93 -22.61 -2.34
C THR A 197 11.10 -23.17 -3.49
N VAL A 198 11.40 -24.40 -3.91
CA VAL A 198 10.71 -25.08 -5.02
C VAL A 198 9.41 -25.66 -4.47
N ASN A 199 8.37 -24.83 -4.40
CA ASN A 199 7.11 -25.08 -3.69
C ASN A 199 6.03 -25.79 -4.53
N TYR A 200 6.25 -26.02 -5.83
CA TYR A 200 5.24 -26.58 -6.72
C TYR A 200 5.74 -27.81 -7.46
N ASP A 201 5.01 -28.92 -7.36
CA ASP A 201 5.37 -30.23 -7.96
C ASP A 201 4.69 -30.48 -9.31
N GLY A 202 4.02 -29.46 -9.87
CA GLY A 202 3.24 -29.57 -11.10
C GLY A 202 1.74 -29.83 -10.86
N LYS A 203 1.33 -30.10 -9.61
CA LYS A 203 -0.08 -30.36 -9.23
C LYS A 203 -0.50 -29.55 -8.02
N VAL A 204 0.27 -29.61 -6.94
CA VAL A 204 -0.03 -28.95 -5.65
C VAL A 204 1.19 -28.19 -5.15
N LYS A 205 0.95 -27.28 -4.20
CA LYS A 205 2.02 -26.55 -3.52
C LYS A 205 2.31 -27.19 -2.18
N HIS A 206 3.59 -27.25 -1.82
CA HIS A 206 4.10 -27.78 -0.58
C HIS A 206 4.86 -26.68 0.18
N ARG A 207 4.89 -26.77 1.50
CA ARG A 207 5.62 -25.82 2.35
C ARG A 207 7.06 -26.27 2.59
N THR A 208 7.94 -25.28 2.70
CA THR A 208 9.31 -25.43 3.19
C THR A 208 9.38 -24.91 4.61
N THR A 209 10.04 -25.64 5.51
CA THR A 209 10.32 -25.19 6.87
C THR A 209 11.82 -25.00 7.04
N ILE A 210 12.24 -23.82 7.52
CA ILE A 210 13.64 -23.51 7.80
C ILE A 210 13.72 -23.13 9.28
N GLY A 211 14.50 -23.89 10.05
CA GLY A 211 14.63 -23.68 11.50
C GLY A 211 15.43 -22.45 11.89
N ASP A 212 15.35 -22.07 13.16
CA ASP A 212 16.05 -20.91 13.71
C ASP A 212 17.56 -21.01 13.52
N GLY A 213 18.20 -19.88 13.16
CA GLY A 213 19.65 -19.80 13.01
C GLY A 213 20.23 -20.57 11.82
N ALA A 214 19.40 -21.16 10.97
CA ALA A 214 19.87 -21.88 9.80
C ALA A 214 20.66 -20.98 8.84
N PHE A 215 21.67 -21.57 8.21
CA PHE A 215 22.45 -20.92 7.15
C PHE A 215 22.27 -21.68 5.84
N VAL A 216 21.55 -21.09 4.89
CA VAL A 216 21.35 -21.66 3.55
C VAL A 216 22.36 -21.06 2.59
N GLY A 217 23.18 -21.89 1.96
CA GLY A 217 24.20 -21.45 1.00
C GLY A 217 23.61 -20.89 -0.29
N CYS A 218 24.45 -20.23 -1.08
CA CYS A 218 24.04 -19.67 -2.38
C CYS A 218 23.61 -20.77 -3.37
N ASN A 219 22.69 -20.40 -4.30
CA ASN A 219 22.16 -21.27 -5.36
C ASN A 219 21.52 -22.58 -4.83
N SER A 220 20.92 -22.51 -3.65
CA SER A 220 20.22 -23.65 -3.07
C SER A 220 18.79 -23.76 -3.60
N ASN A 221 18.40 -24.95 -4.06
CA ASN A 221 17.03 -25.26 -4.42
C ASN A 221 16.43 -26.16 -3.34
N LEU A 222 15.54 -25.59 -2.52
CA LEU A 222 14.85 -26.30 -1.45
C LEU A 222 13.55 -26.89 -2.01
N VAL A 223 13.62 -28.16 -2.42
CA VAL A 223 12.48 -28.87 -3.03
C VAL A 223 11.51 -29.29 -1.94
N ALA A 224 10.38 -28.61 -1.87
CA ALA A 224 9.35 -28.86 -0.87
C ALA A 224 8.54 -30.16 -1.13
N PRO A 225 8.06 -30.86 -0.06
CA PRO A 225 8.23 -30.50 1.34
C PRO A 225 9.63 -30.81 1.87
N VAL A 226 10.25 -29.86 2.53
CA VAL A 226 11.59 -30.03 3.13
C VAL A 226 11.69 -29.24 4.44
N THR A 227 12.45 -29.78 5.37
CA THR A 227 12.83 -29.08 6.62
C THR A 227 14.36 -28.98 6.67
N VAL A 228 14.84 -27.77 6.98
CA VAL A 228 16.27 -27.42 7.10
C VAL A 228 16.54 -26.94 8.52
#